data_922fc29f5052c6bdfa4885021a70f5f4
#
_entry.id   922fc29f5052c6bdfa4885021a70f5f4
#
_cell.length_a   1.000
_cell.length_b   1.000
_cell.length_c   1.000
_cell.angle_alpha   90.00
_cell.angle_beta   90.00
_cell.angle_gamma   90.00
#
_symmetry.space_group_name_H-M   'P 1'
#
loop_
_entity.id
_entity.type
_entity.pdbx_description
1 polymer ?
#
loop_
_entity_poly.entity_id
_entity_poly.type
_entity_poly.pdbx_seq_one_letter_code
_entity_poly.pdbx_strand_id
1 'polypeptide(L)'
;MTDADFLSRIRPIEDKLYRLSRRYLISNEEAQDAVQEVMLKMYAHVQRVASLDNFEGYAMRMARNYCLDRLKSKQAATLRLVHRAETGDHNALNKAIDNRDSLAWVQKLTEELPQQQQMILQLRDIEAYDFDEIAEIMNMSTGAVRVALSRARKTIRKQLIEIHNYGIQAGSNTSR
;
A
#
# COMPACT_ATOMS: atom_id res chain seq x y z
N MET A 1 9.42 27.80 -10.34
CA MET A 1 8.14 27.10 -10.56
C MET A 1 7.02 27.97 -9.98
N THR A 2 6.04 28.33 -10.76
CA THR A 2 4.87 29.08 -10.30
C THR A 2 3.89 28.14 -9.58
N ASP A 3 2.89 28.71 -8.88
CA ASP A 3 1.83 27.92 -8.24
C ASP A 3 1.06 27.07 -9.27
N ALA A 4 0.79 27.65 -10.44
CA ALA A 4 0.13 26.96 -11.54
C ALA A 4 0.96 25.76 -12.05
N ASP A 5 2.29 25.93 -12.17
CA ASP A 5 3.19 24.86 -12.59
C ASP A 5 3.22 23.73 -11.55
N PHE A 6 3.27 24.07 -10.26
CA PHE A 6 3.22 23.08 -9.18
C PHE A 6 1.93 22.27 -9.24
N LEU A 7 0.79 22.96 -9.32
CA LEU A 7 -0.53 22.31 -9.39
C LEU A 7 -0.67 21.42 -10.62
N SER A 8 -0.13 21.83 -11.78
CA SER A 8 -0.16 21.02 -12.99
C SER A 8 0.62 19.71 -12.88
N ARG A 9 1.69 19.69 -12.05
CA ARG A 9 2.52 18.49 -11.82
C ARG A 9 1.96 17.59 -10.73
N ILE A 10 1.31 18.15 -9.69
CA ILE A 10 0.85 17.36 -8.54
C ILE A 10 -0.52 16.72 -8.77
N ARG A 11 -1.45 17.41 -9.45
CA ARG A 11 -2.81 16.90 -9.70
C ARG A 11 -2.86 15.54 -10.38
N PRO A 12 -2.06 15.24 -11.41
CA PRO A 12 -2.10 13.93 -12.08
C PRO A 12 -1.69 12.76 -11.17
N ILE A 13 -0.94 13.04 -10.10
CA ILE A 13 -0.43 12.01 -9.18
C ILE A 13 -1.16 11.97 -7.84
N GLU A 14 -2.10 12.86 -7.58
CA GLU A 14 -2.84 12.96 -6.33
C GLU A 14 -3.54 11.64 -5.97
N ASP A 15 -4.23 11.03 -6.95
CA ASP A 15 -4.89 9.74 -6.77
C ASP A 15 -3.90 8.61 -6.44
N LYS A 16 -2.71 8.62 -7.05
CA LYS A 16 -1.65 7.64 -6.76
C LYS A 16 -1.13 7.81 -5.34
N LEU A 17 -0.91 9.06 -4.89
CA LEU A 17 -0.52 9.38 -3.51
C LEU A 17 -1.58 8.91 -2.52
N TYR A 18 -2.86 9.14 -2.83
CA TYR A 18 -3.96 8.69 -1.99
C TYR A 18 -4.01 7.16 -1.89
N ARG A 19 -3.98 6.44 -3.02
CA ARG A 19 -3.97 4.96 -3.03
C ARG A 19 -2.78 4.38 -2.26
N LEU A 20 -1.59 4.97 -2.41
CA LEU A 20 -0.42 4.58 -1.63
C LEU A 20 -0.66 4.80 -0.13
N SER A 21 -1.16 5.98 0.25
CA SER A 21 -1.42 6.33 1.66
C SER A 21 -2.46 5.40 2.28
N ARG A 22 -3.52 5.04 1.54
CA ARG A 22 -4.56 4.08 1.96
C ARG A 22 -4.02 2.67 2.23
N ARG A 23 -2.91 2.27 1.63
CA ARG A 23 -2.25 0.98 1.93
C ARG A 23 -1.52 0.98 3.27
N TYR A 24 -1.10 2.14 3.74
CA TYR A 24 -0.43 2.30 5.03
C TYR A 24 -1.40 2.69 6.15
N LEU A 25 -2.38 3.54 5.84
CA LEU A 25 -3.28 4.14 6.81
C LEU A 25 -4.69 3.57 6.67
N ILE A 26 -5.33 3.25 7.80
CA ILE A 26 -6.63 2.55 7.83
C ILE A 26 -7.77 3.50 7.44
N SER A 27 -7.73 4.75 7.92
CA SER A 27 -8.81 5.71 7.72
C SER A 27 -8.63 6.51 6.42
N ASN A 28 -9.76 6.85 5.78
CA ASN A 28 -9.77 7.70 4.58
C ASN A 28 -9.25 9.09 4.90
N GLU A 29 -9.64 9.64 6.04
CA GLU A 29 -9.25 10.95 6.53
C GLU A 29 -7.74 11.02 6.72
N GLU A 30 -7.13 10.02 7.35
CA GLU A 30 -5.68 9.98 7.52
C GLU A 30 -4.92 9.88 6.21
N ALA A 31 -5.46 9.16 5.22
CA ALA A 31 -4.87 9.08 3.90
C ALA A 31 -4.95 10.42 3.16
N GLN A 32 -6.08 11.14 3.27
CA GLN A 32 -6.24 12.48 2.72
C GLN A 32 -5.30 13.48 3.40
N ASP A 33 -5.21 13.44 4.73
CA ASP A 33 -4.25 14.27 5.49
C ASP A 33 -2.82 14.01 5.05
N ALA A 34 -2.45 12.74 4.82
CA ALA A 34 -1.11 12.40 4.33
C ALA A 34 -0.82 13.01 2.95
N VAL A 35 -1.78 12.98 2.04
CA VAL A 35 -1.63 13.61 0.72
C VAL A 35 -1.46 15.12 0.86
N GLN A 36 -2.29 15.77 1.65
CA GLN A 36 -2.20 17.22 1.89
C GLN A 36 -0.87 17.61 2.51
N GLU A 37 -0.40 16.88 3.52
CA GLU A 37 0.89 17.12 4.16
C GLU A 37 2.07 16.97 3.18
N VAL A 38 2.02 15.97 2.31
CA VAL A 38 3.03 15.78 1.26
C VAL A 38 3.01 16.97 0.29
N MET A 39 1.84 17.39 -0.15
CA MET A 39 1.70 18.55 -1.04
C MET A 39 2.23 19.83 -0.40
N LEU A 40 1.89 20.09 0.86
CA LEU A 40 2.37 21.25 1.62
C LEU A 40 3.89 21.24 1.78
N LYS A 41 4.48 20.09 2.13
CA LYS A 41 5.94 19.94 2.26
C LYS A 41 6.66 20.12 0.92
N MET A 42 6.12 19.59 -0.16
CA MET A 42 6.68 19.80 -1.50
C MET A 42 6.59 21.26 -1.90
N TYR A 43 5.47 21.92 -1.63
CA TYR A 43 5.28 23.33 -1.93
C TYR A 43 6.21 24.24 -1.12
N ALA A 44 6.39 23.97 0.17
CA ALA A 44 7.34 24.70 1.04
C ALA A 44 8.79 24.66 0.49
N HIS A 45 9.11 23.64 -0.30
CA HIS A 45 10.43 23.48 -0.94
C HIS A 45 10.35 23.56 -2.48
N VAL A 46 9.41 24.36 -3.00
CA VAL A 46 9.04 24.41 -4.42
C VAL A 46 10.22 24.63 -5.36
N GLN A 47 11.21 25.45 -4.96
CA GLN A 47 12.40 25.72 -5.78
C GLN A 47 13.27 24.46 -5.97
N ARG A 48 13.44 23.70 -4.90
CA ARG A 48 14.19 22.44 -4.95
C ARG A 48 13.41 21.37 -5.72
N VAL A 49 12.10 21.29 -5.50
CA VAL A 49 11.22 20.33 -6.14
C VAL A 49 11.09 20.60 -7.65
N ALA A 50 11.19 21.88 -8.05
CA ALA A 50 11.16 22.28 -9.46
C ALA A 50 12.26 21.64 -10.32
N SER A 51 13.44 21.43 -9.74
CA SER A 51 14.63 20.91 -10.43
C SER A 51 14.73 19.37 -10.39
N LEU A 52 13.74 18.67 -9.83
CA LEU A 52 13.75 17.23 -9.77
C LEU A 52 13.41 16.60 -11.13
N ASP A 53 14.25 15.70 -11.60
CA ASP A 53 14.01 14.89 -12.80
C ASP A 53 12.79 13.96 -12.60
N ASN A 54 12.70 13.33 -11.44
CA ASN A 54 11.60 12.44 -11.07
C ASN A 54 10.75 13.06 -9.94
N PHE A 55 9.88 14.01 -10.32
CA PHE A 55 8.96 14.69 -9.40
C PHE A 55 7.97 13.71 -8.75
N GLU A 56 7.40 12.81 -9.54
CA GLU A 56 6.41 11.82 -9.09
C GLU A 56 7.05 10.81 -8.12
N GLY A 57 8.18 10.22 -8.46
CA GLY A 57 8.91 9.29 -7.59
C GLY A 57 9.29 9.94 -6.25
N TYR A 58 9.69 11.23 -6.27
CA TYR A 58 9.97 11.98 -5.06
C TYR A 58 8.72 12.15 -4.18
N ALA A 59 7.58 12.53 -4.77
CA ALA A 59 6.31 12.68 -4.08
C ALA A 59 5.85 11.34 -3.46
N MET A 60 5.92 10.25 -4.21
CA MET A 60 5.56 8.91 -3.74
C MET A 60 6.46 8.44 -2.58
N ARG A 61 7.76 8.68 -2.68
CA ARG A 61 8.71 8.38 -1.58
C ARG A 61 8.40 9.20 -0.33
N MET A 62 8.08 10.48 -0.49
CA MET A 62 7.70 11.37 0.62
C MET A 62 6.43 10.88 1.30
N ALA A 63 5.40 10.53 0.53
CA ALA A 63 4.13 9.98 1.03
C ALA A 63 4.36 8.67 1.80
N ARG A 64 5.14 7.75 1.25
CA ARG A 64 5.51 6.51 1.94
C ARG A 64 6.19 6.79 3.29
N ASN A 65 7.20 7.65 3.31
CA ASN A 65 7.93 7.95 4.53
C ASN A 65 7.02 8.60 5.58
N TYR A 66 6.17 9.56 5.17
CA TYR A 66 5.18 10.16 6.05
C TYR A 66 4.25 9.11 6.68
N CYS A 67 3.70 8.20 5.88
CA CYS A 67 2.82 7.15 6.36
C CYS A 67 3.54 6.21 7.34
N LEU A 68 4.78 5.82 7.05
CA LEU A 68 5.57 4.98 7.95
C LEU A 68 5.85 5.67 9.30
N ASP A 69 6.15 6.96 9.29
CA ASP A 69 6.38 7.72 10.52
C ASP A 69 5.09 7.85 11.35
N ARG A 70 3.93 8.03 10.70
CA ARG A 70 2.62 8.01 11.35
C ARG A 70 2.33 6.66 12.00
N LEU A 71 2.60 5.54 11.31
CA LEU A 71 2.44 4.19 11.86
C LEU A 71 3.33 3.95 13.08
N LYS A 72 4.60 4.33 13.01
CA LYS A 72 5.53 4.23 14.16
C LYS A 72 5.03 5.04 15.36
N SER A 73 4.56 6.27 15.11
CA SER A 73 4.01 7.13 16.16
C SER A 73 2.79 6.51 16.82
N LYS A 74 1.86 5.94 16.04
CA LYS A 74 0.68 5.24 16.56
C LYS A 74 1.05 3.99 17.36
N GLN A 75 1.97 3.17 16.86
CA GLN A 75 2.45 1.99 17.59
C GLN A 75 3.08 2.39 18.92
N ALA A 76 3.89 3.44 18.96
CA ALA A 76 4.48 3.94 20.18
C ALA A 76 3.41 4.49 21.16
N ALA A 77 2.37 5.15 20.67
CA ALA A 77 1.26 5.61 21.48
C ALA A 77 0.43 4.44 22.04
N THR A 78 0.14 3.43 21.21
CA THR A 78 -0.58 2.22 21.61
C THR A 78 0.21 1.43 22.67
N LEU A 79 1.51 1.25 22.49
CA LEU A 79 2.37 0.59 23.48
C LEU A 79 2.38 1.33 24.82
N ARG A 80 2.37 2.67 24.81
CA ARG A 80 2.25 3.47 26.06
C ARG A 80 0.89 3.31 26.73
N LEU A 81 -0.19 3.11 25.95
CA LEU A 81 -1.55 2.88 26.46
C LEU A 81 -1.72 1.46 26.96
N VAL A 82 -1.17 0.44 26.27
CA VAL A 82 -1.22 -0.96 26.68
C VAL A 82 -0.45 -1.20 27.97
N HIS A 83 0.67 -0.52 28.21
CA HIS A 83 1.32 -0.51 29.52
C HIS A 83 0.45 0.11 30.62
N ARG A 84 -0.66 0.76 30.26
CA ARG A 84 -1.62 1.39 31.20
C ARG A 84 -2.93 0.62 31.35
N ALA A 85 -3.23 -0.30 30.44
CA ALA A 85 -4.46 -1.10 30.44
C ALA A 85 -4.18 -2.49 29.86
N GLU A 86 -4.03 -3.47 30.71
CA GLU A 86 -4.21 -4.88 30.32
C GLU A 86 -5.70 -5.10 30.05
N THR A 87 -6.01 -5.67 28.89
CA THR A 87 -7.27 -6.21 28.35
C THR A 87 -7.94 -5.41 27.24
N GLY A 88 -8.05 -6.05 26.07
CA GLY A 88 -8.89 -5.56 24.98
C GLY A 88 -8.70 -6.34 23.67
N ASP A 89 -9.63 -7.21 23.44
CA ASP A 89 -9.86 -8.13 22.32
C ASP A 89 -9.70 -7.48 20.92
N HIS A 90 -8.86 -8.07 20.08
CA HIS A 90 -8.76 -7.75 18.64
C HIS A 90 -9.55 -8.79 17.83
N ASN A 91 -10.84 -8.54 17.67
CA ASN A 91 -11.66 -9.35 16.78
C ASN A 91 -11.80 -8.64 15.41
N ALA A 92 -11.00 -9.08 14.43
CA ALA A 92 -11.10 -8.63 13.05
C ALA A 92 -12.35 -9.28 12.41
N LEU A 93 -13.25 -8.46 11.91
CA LEU A 93 -14.45 -8.86 11.17
C LEU A 93 -14.08 -9.66 9.91
N ASN A 94 -14.22 -10.98 9.98
CA ASN A 94 -14.27 -11.85 8.80
C ASN A 94 -15.63 -11.66 8.11
N LYS A 95 -15.72 -10.78 7.11
CA LYS A 95 -16.82 -10.82 6.14
C LYS A 95 -16.68 -12.08 5.31
N ALA A 96 -17.69 -12.96 5.34
CA ALA A 96 -17.78 -14.10 4.46
C ALA A 96 -17.79 -13.61 3.00
N ILE A 97 -16.75 -13.99 2.25
CA ILE A 97 -16.62 -13.68 0.83
C ILE A 97 -17.26 -14.84 0.05
N ASP A 98 -18.18 -14.52 -0.84
CA ASP A 98 -18.80 -15.52 -1.73
C ASP A 98 -17.71 -16.11 -2.63
N ASN A 99 -17.64 -17.44 -2.70
CA ASN A 99 -16.58 -18.20 -3.41
C ASN A 99 -16.50 -17.96 -4.92
N ARG A 100 -17.36 -17.09 -5.48
CA ARG A 100 -17.42 -16.79 -6.91
C ARG A 100 -16.66 -15.54 -7.33
N ASP A 101 -16.20 -14.72 -6.40
CA ASP A 101 -15.50 -13.49 -6.72
C ASP A 101 -13.98 -13.66 -6.58
N SER A 102 -13.32 -14.03 -7.67
CA SER A 102 -11.87 -14.19 -7.73
C SER A 102 -11.12 -12.90 -7.41
N LEU A 103 -11.69 -11.72 -7.69
CA LEU A 103 -11.08 -10.43 -7.40
C LEU A 103 -11.08 -10.14 -5.90
N ALA A 104 -12.18 -10.45 -5.20
CA ALA A 104 -12.24 -10.31 -3.75
C ALA A 104 -11.23 -11.21 -3.04
N TRP A 105 -11.01 -12.43 -3.56
CA TRP A 105 -9.96 -13.31 -3.04
C TRP A 105 -8.55 -12.77 -3.27
N VAL A 106 -8.25 -12.28 -4.47
CA VAL A 106 -6.93 -11.67 -4.75
C VAL A 106 -6.69 -10.48 -3.82
N GLN A 107 -7.71 -9.64 -3.60
CA GLN A 107 -7.61 -8.51 -2.69
C GLN A 107 -7.31 -8.96 -1.25
N LYS A 108 -8.07 -9.93 -0.73
CA LYS A 108 -7.88 -10.49 0.61
C LYS A 108 -6.47 -11.08 0.77
N LEU A 109 -6.04 -11.91 -0.18
CA LEU A 109 -4.71 -12.53 -0.16
C LEU A 109 -3.59 -11.50 -0.26
N THR A 110 -3.83 -10.40 -0.97
CA THR A 110 -2.87 -9.29 -1.03
C THR A 110 -2.74 -8.61 0.34
N GLU A 111 -3.83 -8.44 1.07
CA GLU A 111 -3.86 -7.84 2.42
C GLU A 111 -3.14 -8.70 3.47
N GLU A 112 -3.04 -10.01 3.25
CA GLU A 112 -2.32 -10.95 4.13
C GLU A 112 -0.79 -10.96 3.88
N LEU A 113 -0.31 -10.38 2.79
CA LEU A 113 1.13 -10.29 2.50
C LEU A 113 1.83 -9.32 3.49
N PRO A 114 3.14 -9.49 3.71
CA PRO A 114 3.94 -8.47 4.37
C PRO A 114 3.78 -7.10 3.69
N GLN A 115 3.64 -6.03 4.46
CA GLN A 115 3.34 -4.67 3.96
C GLN A 115 4.27 -4.21 2.83
N GLN A 116 5.56 -4.56 2.90
CA GLN A 116 6.53 -4.25 1.84
C GLN A 116 6.17 -4.93 0.52
N GLN A 117 5.72 -6.20 0.57
CA GLN A 117 5.32 -6.95 -0.63
C GLN A 117 4.01 -6.42 -1.21
N GLN A 118 3.04 -6.06 -0.35
CA GLN A 118 1.80 -5.40 -0.79
C GLN A 118 2.09 -4.13 -1.57
N MET A 119 2.99 -3.30 -1.05
CA MET A 119 3.33 -2.01 -1.66
C MET A 119 4.05 -2.19 -3.01
N ILE A 120 5.02 -3.10 -3.09
CA ILE A 120 5.73 -3.38 -4.34
C ILE A 120 4.78 -3.93 -5.41
N LEU A 121 3.85 -4.79 -5.01
CA LEU A 121 2.83 -5.34 -5.92
C LEU A 121 1.89 -4.23 -6.43
N GLN A 122 1.45 -3.33 -5.54
CA GLN A 122 0.65 -2.17 -5.93
C GLN A 122 1.39 -1.28 -6.93
N LEU A 123 2.61 -0.87 -6.59
CA LEU A 123 3.40 0.01 -7.46
C LEU A 123 3.65 -0.62 -8.83
N ARG A 124 3.93 -1.94 -8.89
CA ARG A 124 4.22 -2.60 -10.15
C ARG A 124 2.98 -2.97 -10.97
N ASP A 125 1.99 -3.62 -10.34
CA ASP A 125 0.89 -4.27 -11.05
C ASP A 125 -0.35 -3.36 -11.20
N ILE A 126 -0.47 -2.32 -10.36
CA ILE A 126 -1.60 -1.38 -10.40
C ILE A 126 -1.15 -0.01 -10.95
N GLU A 127 -0.04 0.53 -10.43
CA GLU A 127 0.42 1.86 -10.81
C GLU A 127 1.40 1.83 -12.00
N ALA A 128 1.85 0.64 -12.42
CA ALA A 128 2.71 0.38 -13.57
C ALA A 128 4.12 1.03 -13.51
N TYR A 129 4.63 1.33 -12.31
CA TYR A 129 6.01 1.81 -12.14
C TYR A 129 7.03 0.76 -12.60
N ASP A 130 8.16 1.20 -13.12
CA ASP A 130 9.26 0.29 -13.43
C ASP A 130 10.03 -0.12 -12.16
N PHE A 131 10.99 -1.06 -12.31
CA PHE A 131 11.72 -1.59 -11.15
C PHE A 131 12.64 -0.57 -10.51
N ASP A 132 13.19 0.35 -11.28
CA ASP A 132 14.13 1.36 -10.80
C ASP A 132 13.36 2.47 -10.05
N GLU A 133 12.21 2.88 -10.58
CA GLU A 133 11.29 3.80 -9.90
C GLU A 133 10.80 3.21 -8.56
N ILE A 134 10.40 1.94 -8.55
CA ILE A 134 9.98 1.26 -7.31
C ILE A 134 11.14 1.18 -6.31
N ALA A 135 12.35 0.91 -6.78
CA ALA A 135 13.54 0.87 -5.94
C ALA A 135 13.79 2.22 -5.25
N GLU A 136 13.64 3.32 -5.99
CA GLU A 136 13.70 4.69 -5.44
C GLU A 136 12.61 4.97 -4.41
N ILE A 137 11.34 4.70 -4.77
CA ILE A 137 10.17 4.92 -3.89
C ILE A 137 10.31 4.11 -2.59
N MET A 138 10.72 2.84 -2.70
CA MET A 138 10.82 1.90 -1.59
C MET A 138 12.13 2.02 -0.81
N ASN A 139 13.09 2.79 -1.30
CA ASN A 139 14.47 2.87 -0.77
C ASN A 139 15.11 1.48 -0.65
N MET A 140 15.13 0.75 -1.76
CA MET A 140 15.63 -0.61 -1.88
C MET A 140 16.49 -0.76 -3.13
N SER A 141 17.24 -1.86 -3.25
CA SER A 141 17.86 -2.20 -4.53
C SER A 141 16.85 -2.80 -5.50
N THR A 142 17.02 -2.56 -6.80
CA THR A 142 16.19 -3.14 -7.87
C THR A 142 16.10 -4.67 -7.79
N GLY A 143 17.22 -5.32 -7.41
CA GLY A 143 17.26 -6.78 -7.16
C GLY A 143 16.33 -7.20 -6.01
N ALA A 144 16.34 -6.46 -4.91
CA ALA A 144 15.47 -6.73 -3.76
C ALA A 144 13.99 -6.53 -4.12
N VAL A 145 13.66 -5.52 -4.93
CA VAL A 145 12.30 -5.30 -5.45
C VAL A 145 11.82 -6.49 -6.27
N ARG A 146 12.63 -6.98 -7.21
CA ARG A 146 12.31 -8.15 -8.06
C ARG A 146 12.07 -9.41 -7.21
N VAL A 147 12.91 -9.65 -6.22
CA VAL A 147 12.75 -10.80 -5.30
C VAL A 147 11.47 -10.68 -4.48
N ALA A 148 11.20 -9.50 -3.92
CA ALA A 148 9.99 -9.28 -3.12
C ALA A 148 8.72 -9.46 -3.95
N LEU A 149 8.67 -8.92 -5.18
CA LEU A 149 7.55 -9.09 -6.11
C LEU A 149 7.34 -10.56 -6.49
N SER A 150 8.42 -11.26 -6.80
CA SER A 150 8.37 -12.69 -7.15
C SER A 150 7.79 -13.52 -6.00
N ARG A 151 8.22 -13.25 -4.75
CA ARG A 151 7.68 -13.91 -3.54
C ARG A 151 6.20 -13.59 -3.33
N ALA A 152 5.81 -12.33 -3.45
CA ALA A 152 4.42 -11.90 -3.33
C ALA A 152 3.50 -12.66 -4.31
N ARG A 153 3.86 -12.64 -5.60
CA ARG A 153 3.09 -13.32 -6.65
C ARG A 153 3.03 -14.84 -6.44
N LYS A 154 4.13 -15.46 -5.99
CA LYS A 154 4.19 -16.90 -5.68
C LYS A 154 3.25 -17.26 -4.53
N THR A 155 3.22 -16.45 -3.46
CA THR A 155 2.33 -16.66 -2.31
C THR A 155 0.86 -16.57 -2.72
N ILE A 156 0.47 -15.49 -3.42
CA ILE A 156 -0.92 -15.33 -3.89
C ILE A 156 -1.32 -16.48 -4.81
N ARG A 157 -0.47 -16.86 -5.77
CA ARG A 157 -0.76 -17.97 -6.69
C ARG A 157 -0.99 -19.28 -5.96
N LYS A 158 -0.13 -19.60 -4.97
CA LYS A 158 -0.26 -20.82 -4.17
C LYS A 158 -1.60 -20.85 -3.44
N GLN A 159 -1.95 -19.78 -2.75
CA GLN A 159 -3.19 -19.68 -1.98
C GLN A 159 -4.44 -19.72 -2.88
N LEU A 160 -4.40 -19.07 -4.05
CA LEU A 160 -5.51 -19.15 -5.02
C LEU A 160 -5.74 -20.58 -5.54
N ILE A 161 -4.68 -21.34 -5.80
CA ILE A 161 -4.78 -22.74 -6.23
C ILE A 161 -5.38 -23.59 -5.09
N GLU A 162 -4.97 -23.38 -3.86
CA GLU A 162 -5.53 -24.07 -2.69
C GLU A 162 -7.03 -23.78 -2.54
N ILE A 163 -7.45 -22.53 -2.60
CA ILE A 163 -8.85 -22.12 -2.52
C ILE A 163 -9.68 -22.76 -3.67
N HIS A 164 -9.14 -22.72 -4.89
CA HIS A 164 -9.82 -23.31 -6.04
C HIS A 164 -10.00 -24.83 -5.90
N ASN A 165 -8.99 -25.54 -5.44
CA ASN A 165 -9.05 -26.98 -5.22
C ASN A 165 -10.05 -27.35 -4.10
N TYR A 166 -10.12 -26.57 -3.02
CA TYR A 166 -11.13 -26.77 -1.98
C TYR A 166 -12.56 -26.54 -2.50
N GLY A 167 -12.77 -25.52 -3.34
CA GLY A 167 -14.08 -25.24 -3.94
C GLY A 167 -14.60 -26.37 -4.85
N ILE A 168 -13.71 -27.02 -5.60
CA ILE A 168 -14.06 -28.18 -6.46
C ILE A 168 -14.45 -29.40 -5.61
N GLN A 169 -13.72 -29.68 -4.53
CA GLN A 169 -14.02 -30.81 -3.63
C GLN A 169 -15.32 -30.62 -2.87
N ALA A 170 -15.63 -29.41 -2.42
CA ALA A 170 -16.89 -29.10 -1.75
C ALA A 170 -18.11 -29.22 -2.70
N GLY A 171 -17.95 -28.84 -3.97
CA GLY A 171 -19.00 -28.96 -4.99
C GLY A 171 -19.30 -30.40 -5.43
N SER A 172 -18.33 -31.32 -5.34
CA SER A 172 -18.49 -32.73 -5.69
C SER A 172 -19.19 -33.56 -4.62
N ASN A 173 -19.24 -33.10 -3.37
CA ASN A 173 -19.92 -33.78 -2.25
C ASN A 173 -21.41 -33.41 -2.09
N THR A 174 -21.94 -32.46 -2.86
CA THR A 174 -23.33 -32.02 -2.76
C THR A 174 -24.25 -32.71 -3.79
N SER A 175 -23.70 -33.63 -4.58
CA SER A 175 -24.46 -34.38 -5.62
C SER A 175 -24.50 -35.88 -5.26
N ARG A 176 -25.06 -36.20 -4.07
CA ARG A 176 -25.53 -37.54 -3.74
C ARG A 176 -26.85 -37.49 -2.98
#